data_841e0492acd0258803f4c73bea0452b1
#
_entry.id   841e0492acd0258803f4c73bea0452b1
#
_cell.length_a   1.000
_cell.length_b   1.000
_cell.length_c   1.000
_cell.angle_alpha   90.00
_cell.angle_beta   90.00
_cell.angle_gamma   90.00
#
_symmetry.space_group_name_H-M   'P 1'
#
loop_
_entity.id
_entity.type
_entity.pdbx_description
1 polymer ?
#
loop_
_entity_poly.entity_id
_entity_poly.type
_entity_poly.pdbx_seq_one_letter_code
_entity_poly.pdbx_strand_id
1 'polypeptide(L)'
;MRANLHLHSRRSDGTLSPAAVAEAAAAVGLEAAALTDHDTLGGVPEFLARAEALGLAAWPAVEIDVSDRETGYRSEILAYYPGGRFEGTRELLAEVLERRRERARLWLSRVPRVFSREDLSYEGLLRFKAGDPDGSAPEEEYSLSKTDLFEYLKAQGVLTRAAEYREFRKAYFDTDLLPSGSYRKTELAEVVRTVHSDGGICVLPHPGHEFGDSLSELSRDRKGFRSLLRRFRDLGVRGVEIYHYGNPDSEGINRIAAEEARDLGLFLTFGSDCHGPGSVKYTIRDFRGDFPGWPGD
;
A
#
# COMPACT_ATOMS: atom_id res chain seq x y z
N MET A 1 7.36 -21.67 -0.49
CA MET A 1 6.49 -21.16 -1.59
C MET A 1 7.14 -19.94 -2.20
N ARG A 2 7.23 -19.87 -3.51
CA ARG A 2 7.63 -18.62 -4.19
C ARG A 2 6.52 -17.61 -4.04
N ALA A 3 6.77 -16.54 -3.31
CA ALA A 3 5.73 -15.61 -2.90
C ALA A 3 6.03 -14.15 -3.26
N ASN A 4 4.98 -13.39 -3.50
CA ASN A 4 4.97 -11.94 -3.46
C ASN A 4 3.73 -11.50 -2.66
N LEU A 5 3.96 -11.02 -1.45
CA LEU A 5 2.92 -10.73 -0.48
C LEU A 5 2.59 -9.23 -0.39
N HIS A 6 3.03 -8.41 -1.37
CA HIS A 6 2.81 -6.97 -1.40
C HIS A 6 2.51 -6.50 -2.83
N LEU A 7 1.22 -6.46 -3.15
CA LEU A 7 0.70 -6.14 -4.48
C LEU A 7 -0.50 -5.18 -4.36
N HIS A 8 -0.63 -4.26 -5.31
CA HIS A 8 -1.70 -3.28 -5.34
C HIS A 8 -2.59 -3.41 -6.56
N SER A 9 -3.88 -3.12 -6.38
CA SER A 9 -4.86 -3.05 -7.45
C SER A 9 -5.42 -1.64 -7.61
N ARG A 10 -6.34 -1.48 -8.56
CA ARG A 10 -7.09 -0.21 -8.73
C ARG A 10 -8.03 0.11 -7.58
N ARG A 11 -8.19 -0.77 -6.58
CA ARG A 11 -8.90 -0.41 -5.35
C ARG A 11 -8.13 0.61 -4.51
N SER A 12 -6.79 0.65 -4.66
CA SER A 12 -5.92 1.73 -4.15
C SER A 12 -5.26 2.48 -5.30
N ASP A 13 -3.98 2.37 -5.50
CA ASP A 13 -3.20 3.12 -6.51
C ASP A 13 -2.51 2.25 -7.55
N GLY A 14 -2.86 0.97 -7.61
CA GLY A 14 -2.49 0.08 -8.69
C GLY A 14 -3.33 0.30 -9.96
N THR A 15 -2.91 -0.31 -11.06
CA THR A 15 -3.53 -0.14 -12.39
C THR A 15 -4.39 -1.33 -12.84
N LEU A 16 -4.21 -2.50 -12.23
CA LEU A 16 -4.94 -3.73 -12.56
C LEU A 16 -6.16 -3.90 -11.65
N SER A 17 -7.19 -4.62 -12.12
CA SER A 17 -8.25 -5.12 -11.23
C SER A 17 -7.68 -6.15 -10.25
N PRO A 18 -8.34 -6.39 -9.10
CA PRO A 18 -7.89 -7.43 -8.16
C PRO A 18 -7.73 -8.81 -8.81
N ALA A 19 -8.68 -9.23 -9.67
CA ALA A 19 -8.57 -10.47 -10.41
C ALA A 19 -7.36 -10.49 -11.35
N ALA A 20 -7.09 -9.39 -12.07
CA ALA A 20 -5.94 -9.29 -12.96
C ALA A 20 -4.60 -9.29 -12.21
N VAL A 21 -4.55 -8.82 -10.96
CA VAL A 21 -3.36 -8.95 -10.09
C VAL A 21 -3.09 -10.42 -9.79
N ALA A 22 -4.12 -11.22 -9.45
CA ALA A 22 -3.98 -12.66 -9.21
C ALA A 22 -3.51 -13.39 -10.49
N GLU A 23 -4.06 -13.03 -11.66
CA GLU A 23 -3.63 -13.58 -12.96
C GLU A 23 -2.17 -13.25 -13.26
N ALA A 24 -1.75 -12.00 -13.04
CA ALA A 24 -0.37 -11.59 -13.25
C ALA A 24 0.60 -12.32 -12.30
N ALA A 25 0.21 -12.54 -11.05
CA ALA A 25 0.98 -13.30 -10.08
C ALA A 25 1.16 -14.77 -10.52
N ALA A 26 0.08 -15.43 -10.91
CA ALA A 26 0.12 -16.80 -11.41
C ALA A 26 0.94 -16.92 -12.71
N ALA A 27 0.79 -15.97 -13.64
CA ALA A 27 1.49 -15.97 -14.94
C ALA A 27 3.03 -15.88 -14.80
N VAL A 28 3.54 -15.27 -13.73
CA VAL A 28 4.99 -15.23 -13.44
C VAL A 28 5.47 -16.41 -12.58
N GLY A 29 4.59 -17.36 -12.30
CA GLY A 29 4.89 -18.60 -11.59
C GLY A 29 5.04 -18.41 -10.08
N LEU A 30 4.36 -17.45 -9.48
CA LEU A 30 4.22 -17.38 -8.03
C LEU A 30 3.31 -18.51 -7.54
N GLU A 31 3.63 -19.04 -6.36
CA GLU A 31 2.86 -20.07 -5.66
C GLU A 31 1.97 -19.44 -4.58
N ALA A 32 2.35 -18.24 -4.12
CA ALA A 32 1.58 -17.48 -3.14
C ALA A 32 1.61 -15.97 -3.45
N ALA A 33 0.50 -15.28 -3.17
CA ALA A 33 0.41 -13.83 -3.32
C ALA A 33 -0.57 -13.22 -2.31
N ALA A 34 -0.39 -11.93 -2.00
CA ALA A 34 -1.38 -11.17 -1.25
C ALA A 34 -1.64 -9.81 -1.92
N LEU A 35 -2.91 -9.43 -1.97
CA LEU A 35 -3.35 -8.10 -2.35
C LEU A 35 -3.38 -7.22 -1.10
N THR A 36 -2.62 -6.14 -1.10
CA THR A 36 -2.39 -5.27 0.05
C THR A 36 -2.76 -3.81 -0.25
N ASP A 37 -3.88 -3.60 -0.92
CA ASP A 37 -4.34 -2.26 -1.29
C ASP A 37 -4.31 -1.29 -0.10
N HIS A 38 -3.90 -0.03 -0.33
CA HIS A 38 -3.81 0.98 0.73
C HIS A 38 -5.17 1.26 1.38
N ASP A 39 -5.26 1.05 2.69
CA ASP A 39 -6.41 1.34 3.56
C ASP A 39 -7.74 0.75 3.10
N THR A 40 -7.76 -0.25 2.21
CA THR A 40 -8.99 -0.88 1.75
C THR A 40 -8.87 -2.39 1.62
N LEU A 41 -9.93 -3.08 2.02
CA LEU A 41 -10.13 -4.53 1.83
C LEU A 41 -11.12 -4.82 0.69
N GLY A 42 -11.57 -3.78 -0.05
CA GLY A 42 -12.58 -3.89 -1.10
C GLY A 42 -12.19 -4.80 -2.28
N GLY A 43 -10.88 -4.95 -2.56
CA GLY A 43 -10.37 -5.83 -3.60
C GLY A 43 -10.20 -7.29 -3.18
N VAL A 44 -10.21 -7.57 -1.87
CA VAL A 44 -9.88 -8.89 -1.32
C VAL A 44 -10.80 -10.00 -1.81
N PRO A 45 -12.15 -9.86 -1.82
CA PRO A 45 -13.03 -10.94 -2.28
C PRO A 45 -12.78 -11.34 -3.74
N GLU A 46 -12.63 -10.34 -4.63
CA GLU A 46 -12.37 -10.56 -6.05
C GLU A 46 -11.00 -11.23 -6.27
N PHE A 47 -9.96 -10.76 -5.57
CA PHE A 47 -8.61 -11.31 -5.63
C PHE A 47 -8.58 -12.77 -5.17
N LEU A 48 -9.16 -13.08 -3.99
CA LEU A 48 -9.14 -14.43 -3.42
C LEU A 48 -9.90 -15.41 -4.29
N ALA A 49 -11.08 -15.06 -4.81
CA ALA A 49 -11.85 -15.92 -5.71
C ALA A 49 -11.04 -16.25 -6.98
N ARG A 50 -10.32 -15.28 -7.53
CA ARG A 50 -9.49 -15.51 -8.71
C ARG A 50 -8.23 -16.31 -8.38
N ALA A 51 -7.57 -16.05 -7.26
CA ALA A 51 -6.41 -16.82 -6.80
C ALA A 51 -6.75 -18.30 -6.58
N GLU A 52 -7.88 -18.60 -5.94
CA GLU A 52 -8.37 -19.97 -5.77
C GLU A 52 -8.58 -20.70 -7.11
N ALA A 53 -9.22 -20.03 -8.07
CA ALA A 53 -9.44 -20.59 -9.41
C ALA A 53 -8.14 -20.86 -10.18
N LEU A 54 -7.04 -20.21 -9.81
CA LEU A 54 -5.71 -20.37 -10.41
C LEU A 54 -4.80 -21.32 -9.60
N GLY A 55 -5.26 -21.83 -8.47
CA GLY A 55 -4.44 -22.64 -7.55
C GLY A 55 -3.31 -21.85 -6.86
N LEU A 56 -3.46 -20.53 -6.76
CA LEU A 56 -2.53 -19.63 -6.11
C LEU A 56 -2.90 -19.50 -4.61
N ALA A 57 -1.98 -19.80 -3.71
CA ALA A 57 -2.21 -19.58 -2.28
C ALA A 57 -2.35 -18.06 -2.02
N ALA A 58 -3.40 -17.68 -1.27
CA ALA A 58 -3.68 -16.27 -1.01
C ALA A 58 -4.39 -16.07 0.33
N TRP A 59 -4.18 -14.90 0.92
CA TRP A 59 -4.78 -14.52 2.20
C TRP A 59 -5.34 -13.11 2.10
N PRO A 60 -6.41 -12.77 2.87
CA PRO A 60 -6.82 -11.38 3.03
C PRO A 60 -5.65 -10.57 3.58
N ALA A 61 -5.41 -9.40 3.00
CA ALA A 61 -4.35 -8.50 3.43
C ALA A 61 -4.68 -7.05 3.10
N VAL A 62 -3.96 -6.12 3.72
CA VAL A 62 -4.10 -4.68 3.49
C VAL A 62 -2.82 -3.97 3.91
N GLU A 63 -2.44 -2.90 3.22
CA GLU A 63 -1.43 -1.96 3.67
C GLU A 63 -2.13 -0.74 4.29
N ILE A 64 -1.81 -0.44 5.56
CA ILE A 64 -2.52 0.57 6.37
C ILE A 64 -1.61 1.75 6.65
N ASP A 65 -2.06 2.96 6.33
CA ASP A 65 -1.42 4.22 6.71
C ASP A 65 -1.37 4.40 8.23
N VAL A 66 -0.17 4.46 8.81
CA VAL A 66 0.02 4.57 10.26
C VAL A 66 0.97 5.69 10.66
N SER A 67 0.86 6.09 11.94
CA SER A 67 1.88 6.94 12.59
C SER A 67 2.21 6.39 13.98
N ASP A 68 3.46 6.52 14.40
CA ASP A 68 3.89 6.28 15.78
C ASP A 68 4.61 7.52 16.29
N ARG A 69 4.02 8.20 17.29
CA ARG A 69 4.55 9.47 17.81
C ARG A 69 5.86 9.29 18.56
N GLU A 70 6.10 8.12 19.12
CA GLU A 70 7.30 7.87 19.91
C GLU A 70 8.55 7.79 19.03
N THR A 71 8.43 7.16 17.85
CA THR A 71 9.54 7.05 16.88
C THR A 71 9.55 8.14 15.83
N GLY A 72 8.42 8.85 15.65
CA GLY A 72 8.20 9.76 14.53
C GLY A 72 7.84 9.05 13.23
N TYR A 73 7.64 7.74 13.25
CA TYR A 73 7.26 6.95 12.06
C TYR A 73 5.95 7.44 11.47
N ARG A 74 5.91 7.62 10.16
CA ARG A 74 4.72 8.09 9.41
C ARG A 74 4.67 7.46 8.02
N SER A 75 4.60 6.15 7.99
CA SER A 75 4.55 5.37 6.77
C SER A 75 3.39 4.35 6.84
N GLU A 76 3.60 3.12 6.51
CA GLU A 76 2.58 2.08 6.38
C GLU A 76 2.90 0.86 7.26
N ILE A 77 1.90 0.01 7.49
CA ILE A 77 2.04 -1.33 8.06
C ILE A 77 1.24 -2.33 7.23
N LEU A 78 1.82 -3.47 6.90
CA LEU A 78 1.09 -4.58 6.28
C LEU A 78 0.35 -5.37 7.35
N ALA A 79 -0.89 -5.72 7.06
CA ALA A 79 -1.70 -6.62 7.88
C ALA A 79 -2.16 -7.81 7.05
N TYR A 80 -1.95 -9.03 7.56
CA TYR A 80 -2.34 -10.29 6.93
C TYR A 80 -3.28 -11.06 7.84
N TYR A 81 -4.25 -11.78 7.26
CA TYR A 81 -5.29 -12.50 8.00
C TYR A 81 -5.35 -13.97 7.58
N PRO A 82 -4.40 -14.83 8.02
CA PRO A 82 -4.41 -16.26 7.67
C PRO A 82 -5.69 -16.97 8.07
N GLY A 83 -6.31 -16.56 9.17
CA GLY A 83 -7.61 -17.08 9.63
C GLY A 83 -8.83 -16.50 8.92
N GLY A 84 -8.66 -15.61 7.95
CA GLY A 84 -9.73 -15.03 7.14
C GLY A 84 -10.64 -14.00 7.83
N ARG A 85 -10.40 -13.66 9.09
CA ARG A 85 -11.21 -12.70 9.86
C ARG A 85 -10.54 -11.34 9.86
N PHE A 86 -11.28 -10.27 9.55
CA PHE A 86 -10.78 -8.89 9.50
C PHE A 86 -11.90 -7.84 9.73
N GLU A 87 -12.93 -8.21 10.47
CA GLU A 87 -14.10 -7.36 10.68
C GLU A 87 -13.74 -6.07 11.43
N GLY A 88 -12.98 -6.16 12.53
CA GLY A 88 -12.56 -4.99 13.29
C GLY A 88 -11.67 -4.06 12.48
N THR A 89 -10.77 -4.63 11.66
CA THR A 89 -9.93 -3.85 10.74
C THR A 89 -10.78 -3.18 9.66
N ARG A 90 -11.79 -3.86 9.12
CA ARG A 90 -12.70 -3.25 8.14
C ARG A 90 -13.44 -2.04 8.73
N GLU A 91 -13.91 -2.13 9.97
CA GLU A 91 -14.56 -1.02 10.67
C GLU A 91 -13.60 0.16 10.88
N LEU A 92 -12.37 -0.10 11.33
CA LEU A 92 -11.34 0.92 11.47
C LEU A 92 -11.04 1.60 10.12
N LEU A 93 -10.91 0.83 9.05
CA LEU A 93 -10.61 1.35 7.72
C LEU A 93 -11.79 2.14 7.11
N ALA A 94 -13.02 1.86 7.47
CA ALA A 94 -14.18 2.64 7.00
C ALA A 94 -14.05 4.12 7.36
N GLU A 95 -13.57 4.45 8.57
CA GLU A 95 -13.28 5.82 8.98
C GLU A 95 -12.10 6.43 8.20
N VAL A 96 -11.07 5.64 7.91
CA VAL A 96 -9.92 6.09 7.12
C VAL A 96 -10.35 6.43 5.70
N LEU A 97 -11.14 5.54 5.08
CA LEU A 97 -11.67 5.73 3.72
C LEU A 97 -12.57 6.97 3.64
N GLU A 98 -13.42 7.22 4.65
CA GLU A 98 -14.24 8.45 4.65
C GLU A 98 -13.34 9.70 4.68
N ARG A 99 -12.32 9.75 5.52
CA ARG A 99 -11.35 10.86 5.53
C ARG A 99 -10.62 11.03 4.18
N ARG A 100 -10.34 9.93 3.46
CA ARG A 100 -9.76 9.97 2.11
C ARG A 100 -10.76 10.55 1.10
N ARG A 101 -12.04 10.14 1.17
CA ARG A 101 -13.12 10.66 0.31
C ARG A 101 -13.36 12.16 0.54
N GLU A 102 -13.48 12.58 1.80
CA GLU A 102 -13.61 14.00 2.15
C GLU A 102 -12.46 14.84 1.57
N ARG A 103 -11.23 14.32 1.67
CA ARG A 103 -10.05 14.97 1.11
C ARG A 103 -10.12 15.06 -0.42
N ALA A 104 -10.54 14.00 -1.09
CA ALA A 104 -10.71 13.99 -2.55
C ALA A 104 -11.81 14.95 -3.00
N ARG A 105 -12.94 15.00 -2.30
CA ARG A 105 -14.01 16.00 -2.53
C ARG A 105 -13.47 17.43 -2.37
N LEU A 106 -12.64 17.68 -1.35
CA LEU A 106 -12.00 18.97 -1.15
C LEU A 106 -11.08 19.35 -2.32
N TRP A 107 -10.29 18.42 -2.84
CA TRP A 107 -9.45 18.69 -4.02
C TRP A 107 -10.31 19.04 -5.24
N LEU A 108 -11.33 18.23 -5.54
CA LEU A 108 -12.20 18.43 -6.69
C LEU A 108 -13.00 19.74 -6.56
N SER A 109 -13.33 20.20 -5.36
CA SER A 109 -13.94 21.52 -5.17
C SER A 109 -13.03 22.70 -5.54
N ARG A 110 -11.71 22.48 -5.59
CA ARG A 110 -10.71 23.49 -5.98
C ARG A 110 -10.31 23.42 -7.44
N VAL A 111 -10.49 22.28 -8.09
CA VAL A 111 -10.10 22.04 -9.49
C VAL A 111 -10.70 23.09 -10.46
N PRO A 112 -11.98 23.49 -10.38
CA PRO A 112 -12.52 24.53 -11.25
C PRO A 112 -11.73 25.83 -11.20
N ARG A 113 -11.39 26.28 -10.01
CA ARG A 113 -10.62 27.52 -9.82
C ARG A 113 -9.15 27.38 -10.24
N VAL A 114 -8.52 26.23 -9.98
CA VAL A 114 -7.08 26.01 -10.22
C VAL A 114 -6.80 25.76 -11.70
N PHE A 115 -7.69 25.03 -12.40
CA PHE A 115 -7.47 24.57 -13.77
C PHE A 115 -8.47 25.15 -14.79
N SER A 116 -9.42 26.00 -14.38
CA SER A 116 -10.49 26.52 -15.23
C SER A 116 -11.31 25.40 -15.91
N ARG A 117 -11.68 24.37 -15.16
CA ARG A 117 -12.37 23.15 -15.62
C ARG A 117 -13.56 22.85 -14.70
N GLU A 118 -14.75 23.34 -15.09
CA GLU A 118 -16.01 23.15 -14.35
C GLU A 118 -16.62 21.75 -14.53
N ASP A 119 -16.17 21.01 -15.53
CA ASP A 119 -16.67 19.69 -15.91
C ASP A 119 -16.07 18.54 -15.10
N LEU A 120 -15.08 18.81 -14.25
CA LEU A 120 -14.42 17.81 -13.44
C LEU A 120 -15.05 17.71 -12.05
N SER A 121 -15.48 16.53 -11.68
CA SER A 121 -16.19 16.27 -10.42
C SER A 121 -15.62 15.08 -9.65
N TYR A 122 -16.03 14.95 -8.39
CA TYR A 122 -15.70 13.82 -7.55
C TYR A 122 -16.26 12.49 -8.13
N GLU A 123 -17.49 12.51 -8.63
CA GLU A 123 -18.12 11.36 -9.29
C GLU A 123 -17.37 10.97 -10.57
N GLY A 124 -16.83 11.97 -11.30
CA GLY A 124 -15.96 11.75 -12.45
C GLY A 124 -14.66 11.04 -12.08
N LEU A 125 -14.04 11.44 -10.97
CA LEU A 125 -12.85 10.77 -10.42
C LEU A 125 -13.16 9.32 -10.03
N LEU A 126 -14.29 9.07 -9.35
CA LEU A 126 -14.69 7.71 -8.96
C LEU A 126 -14.94 6.81 -10.18
N ARG A 127 -15.67 7.28 -11.19
CA ARG A 127 -15.88 6.52 -12.42
C ARG A 127 -14.57 6.20 -13.13
N PHE A 128 -13.68 7.18 -13.21
CA PHE A 128 -12.34 6.98 -13.77
C PHE A 128 -11.57 5.91 -12.99
N LYS A 129 -11.58 6.01 -11.66
CA LYS A 129 -10.92 5.08 -10.74
C LYS A 129 -11.44 3.65 -10.88
N ALA A 130 -12.75 3.50 -10.88
CA ALA A 130 -13.41 2.21 -11.03
C ALA A 130 -13.17 1.57 -12.41
N GLY A 131 -12.85 2.38 -13.44
CA GLY A 131 -12.86 1.93 -14.82
C GLY A 131 -14.27 1.54 -15.27
N ASP A 132 -15.29 2.13 -14.63
CA ASP A 132 -16.70 1.85 -14.83
C ASP A 132 -17.41 3.14 -15.27
N PRO A 133 -17.69 3.28 -16.58
CA PRO A 133 -18.37 4.46 -17.11
C PRO A 133 -19.78 4.68 -16.55
N ASP A 134 -20.45 3.60 -16.13
CA ASP A 134 -21.83 3.61 -15.66
C ASP A 134 -21.95 3.96 -14.17
N GLY A 135 -20.81 3.96 -13.43
CA GLY A 135 -20.75 4.42 -12.04
C GLY A 135 -21.43 3.50 -11.02
N SER A 136 -21.47 2.18 -11.31
CA SER A 136 -22.11 1.19 -10.43
C SER A 136 -21.20 0.70 -9.29
N ALA A 137 -19.91 1.04 -9.34
CA ALA A 137 -18.95 0.55 -8.35
C ALA A 137 -19.14 1.28 -7.00
N PRO A 138 -19.23 0.54 -5.89
CA PRO A 138 -19.41 1.13 -4.56
C PRO A 138 -18.19 1.96 -4.15
N GLU A 139 -18.43 3.24 -3.81
CA GLU A 139 -17.34 4.19 -3.49
C GLU A 139 -16.56 3.81 -2.24
N GLU A 140 -17.21 3.09 -1.31
CA GLU A 140 -16.62 2.61 -0.07
C GLU A 140 -15.51 1.55 -0.27
N GLU A 141 -15.40 0.98 -1.45
CA GLU A 141 -14.38 -0.02 -1.76
C GLU A 141 -13.06 0.59 -2.28
N TYR A 142 -13.05 1.90 -2.58
CA TYR A 142 -11.89 2.57 -3.17
C TYR A 142 -11.17 3.46 -2.17
N SER A 143 -9.85 3.30 -2.09
CA SER A 143 -8.95 4.22 -1.41
C SER A 143 -8.45 5.28 -2.38
N LEU A 144 -8.87 6.53 -2.19
CA LEU A 144 -8.50 7.64 -3.06
C LEU A 144 -7.22 8.33 -2.59
N SER A 145 -6.31 8.58 -3.53
CA SER A 145 -4.99 9.17 -3.31
C SER A 145 -4.74 10.40 -4.19
N LYS A 146 -3.64 11.10 -3.94
CA LYS A 146 -3.17 12.20 -4.81
C LYS A 146 -2.79 11.70 -6.20
N THR A 147 -2.33 10.45 -6.29
CA THR A 147 -2.00 9.80 -7.56
C THR A 147 -3.24 9.62 -8.43
N ASP A 148 -4.38 9.25 -7.82
CA ASP A 148 -5.64 9.11 -8.56
C ASP A 148 -6.11 10.43 -9.15
N LEU A 149 -6.02 11.53 -8.39
CA LEU A 149 -6.31 12.86 -8.93
C LEU A 149 -5.37 13.23 -10.08
N PHE A 150 -4.08 12.96 -9.94
CA PHE A 150 -3.08 13.24 -10.97
C PHE A 150 -3.39 12.48 -12.27
N GLU A 151 -3.63 11.18 -12.19
CA GLU A 151 -3.94 10.36 -13.37
C GLU A 151 -5.30 10.73 -13.97
N TYR A 152 -6.30 11.09 -13.15
CA TYR A 152 -7.58 11.61 -13.64
C TYR A 152 -7.40 12.90 -14.41
N LEU A 153 -6.64 13.86 -13.88
CA LEU A 153 -6.36 15.14 -14.58
C LEU A 153 -5.60 14.95 -15.89
N LYS A 154 -4.69 13.98 -15.96
CA LYS A 154 -4.03 13.60 -17.22
C LYS A 154 -5.01 13.00 -18.22
N ALA A 155 -5.84 12.06 -17.77
CA ALA A 155 -6.85 11.42 -18.62
C ALA A 155 -7.86 12.42 -19.21
N GLN A 156 -8.18 13.47 -18.43
CA GLN A 156 -9.08 14.56 -18.86
C GLN A 156 -8.36 15.66 -19.67
N GLY A 157 -7.08 15.50 -19.98
CA GLY A 157 -6.29 16.44 -20.77
C GLY A 157 -6.00 17.78 -20.07
N VAL A 158 -6.15 17.84 -18.76
CA VAL A 158 -5.77 19.01 -17.92
C VAL A 158 -4.27 19.11 -17.78
N LEU A 159 -3.64 17.96 -17.54
CA LEU A 159 -2.19 17.81 -17.51
C LEU A 159 -1.70 17.15 -18.80
N THR A 160 -0.50 17.48 -19.23
CA THR A 160 0.11 16.82 -20.39
C THR A 160 0.40 15.35 -20.08
N ARG A 161 0.46 14.50 -21.12
CA ARG A 161 0.83 13.08 -20.94
C ARG A 161 2.24 12.90 -20.36
N ALA A 162 3.14 13.88 -20.61
CA ALA A 162 4.50 13.89 -20.08
C ALA A 162 4.62 14.48 -18.67
N ALA A 163 3.49 14.94 -18.06
CA ALA A 163 3.54 15.45 -16.70
C ALA A 163 4.00 14.37 -15.71
N GLU A 164 4.87 14.76 -14.79
CA GLU A 164 5.40 13.88 -13.75
C GLU A 164 4.70 14.13 -12.41
N TYR A 165 4.38 13.08 -11.69
CA TYR A 165 3.67 13.15 -10.40
C TYR A 165 4.42 13.99 -9.36
N ARG A 166 5.75 13.89 -9.29
CA ARG A 166 6.57 14.68 -8.36
C ARG A 166 6.40 16.18 -8.58
N GLU A 167 6.44 16.62 -9.84
CA GLU A 167 6.28 18.03 -10.20
C GLU A 167 4.85 18.52 -9.95
N PHE A 168 3.85 17.69 -10.26
CA PHE A 168 2.46 17.96 -9.93
C PHE A 168 2.26 18.15 -8.41
N ARG A 169 2.78 17.24 -7.59
CA ARG A 169 2.68 17.34 -6.15
C ARG A 169 3.30 18.64 -5.63
N LYS A 170 4.50 18.97 -6.11
CA LYS A 170 5.21 20.20 -5.74
C LYS A 170 4.46 21.46 -6.15
N ALA A 171 3.89 21.48 -7.38
CA ALA A 171 3.21 22.65 -7.90
C ALA A 171 1.85 22.93 -7.23
N TYR A 172 1.11 21.90 -6.83
CA TYR A 172 -0.28 22.06 -6.41
C TYR A 172 -0.54 21.73 -4.94
N PHE A 173 0.17 20.77 -4.36
CA PHE A 173 -0.02 20.37 -2.96
C PHE A 173 0.94 21.07 -1.99
N ASP A 174 2.20 21.27 -2.40
CA ASP A 174 3.17 21.97 -1.55
C ASP A 174 2.96 23.50 -1.55
N THR A 175 2.10 24.00 -2.46
CA THR A 175 1.71 25.44 -2.56
C THR A 175 0.32 25.73 -2.02
N ASP A 176 -0.37 24.77 -1.43
CA ASP A 176 -1.77 24.87 -0.94
C ASP A 176 -2.82 25.23 -2.00
N LEU A 177 -2.51 25.18 -3.27
CA LEU A 177 -3.50 25.31 -4.35
C LEU A 177 -4.53 24.19 -4.29
N LEU A 178 -4.06 22.96 -4.02
CA LEU A 178 -4.88 21.81 -3.66
C LEU A 178 -4.53 21.41 -2.22
N PRO A 179 -5.37 21.77 -1.24
CA PRO A 179 -5.03 21.58 0.16
C PRO A 179 -4.91 20.10 0.51
N SER A 180 -3.87 19.73 1.24
CA SER A 180 -3.68 18.37 1.73
C SER A 180 -4.71 17.94 2.78
N GLY A 181 -5.46 18.90 3.35
CA GLY A 181 -6.41 18.67 4.42
C GLY A 181 -5.71 18.27 5.74
N SER A 182 -6.49 18.01 6.76
CA SER A 182 -6.01 17.51 8.05
C SER A 182 -5.97 15.97 8.10
N TYR A 183 -5.49 15.31 7.02
CA TYR A 183 -5.43 13.85 7.02
C TYR A 183 -4.50 13.35 8.12
N ARG A 184 -5.11 12.72 9.13
CA ARG A 184 -4.40 12.10 10.23
C ARG A 184 -4.30 10.59 9.98
N LYS A 185 -3.08 10.10 9.90
CA LYS A 185 -2.81 8.65 9.89
C LYS A 185 -3.22 8.06 11.25
N THR A 186 -3.69 6.83 11.25
CA THR A 186 -4.07 6.12 12.46
C THR A 186 -2.85 5.77 13.29
N GLU A 187 -2.97 5.78 14.62
CA GLU A 187 -1.85 5.40 15.50
C GLU A 187 -1.51 3.92 15.34
N LEU A 188 -0.21 3.60 15.15
CA LEU A 188 0.26 2.22 14.95
C LEU A 188 -0.22 1.27 16.05
N ALA A 189 -0.18 1.69 17.30
CA ALA A 189 -0.62 0.89 18.43
C ALA A 189 -2.12 0.52 18.37
N GLU A 190 -2.96 1.39 17.81
CA GLU A 190 -4.38 1.12 17.59
C GLU A 190 -4.58 0.09 16.47
N VAL A 191 -3.92 0.30 15.34
CA VAL A 191 -3.95 -0.63 14.21
C VAL A 191 -3.49 -2.02 14.63
N VAL A 192 -2.35 -2.13 15.30
CA VAL A 192 -1.81 -3.44 15.74
C VAL A 192 -2.78 -4.16 16.68
N ARG A 193 -3.39 -3.45 17.64
CA ARG A 193 -4.40 -4.07 18.54
C ARG A 193 -5.61 -4.58 17.76
N THR A 194 -6.13 -3.79 16.81
CA THR A 194 -7.29 -4.17 15.99
C THR A 194 -6.98 -5.39 15.14
N VAL A 195 -5.85 -5.36 14.43
CA VAL A 195 -5.39 -6.49 13.60
C VAL A 195 -5.24 -7.78 14.43
N HIS A 196 -4.63 -7.69 15.61
CA HIS A 196 -4.50 -8.85 16.50
C HIS A 196 -5.85 -9.35 17.02
N SER A 197 -6.81 -8.46 17.32
CA SER A 197 -8.16 -8.87 17.74
C SER A 197 -8.89 -9.67 16.66
N ASP A 198 -8.60 -9.39 15.40
CA ASP A 198 -9.08 -10.15 14.24
C ASP A 198 -8.28 -11.47 14.02
N GLY A 199 -7.22 -11.71 14.80
CA GLY A 199 -6.30 -12.85 14.60
C GLY A 199 -5.32 -12.62 13.46
N GLY A 200 -5.13 -11.38 13.05
CA GLY A 200 -4.19 -10.98 11.99
C GLY A 200 -2.76 -10.77 12.49
N ILE A 201 -1.86 -10.56 11.55
CA ILE A 201 -0.42 -10.43 11.75
C ILE A 201 0.05 -9.12 11.12
N CYS A 202 0.73 -8.25 11.89
CA CYS A 202 1.34 -7.03 11.39
C CYS A 202 2.80 -7.24 11.00
N VAL A 203 3.19 -6.64 9.86
CA VAL A 203 4.55 -6.70 9.28
C VAL A 203 4.99 -5.30 8.87
N LEU A 204 6.23 -4.92 9.19
CA LEU A 204 6.83 -3.67 8.72
C LEU A 204 7.18 -3.82 7.23
N PRO A 205 6.54 -3.04 6.31
CA PRO A 205 6.87 -3.06 4.88
C PRO A 205 8.15 -2.27 4.59
N HIS A 206 8.76 -2.51 3.43
CA HIS A 206 9.85 -1.73 2.81
C HIS A 206 10.74 -0.95 3.80
N PRO A 207 11.42 -1.63 4.75
CA PRO A 207 12.10 -1.00 5.90
C PRO A 207 13.20 0.01 5.51
N GLY A 208 13.70 -0.03 4.26
CA GLY A 208 14.69 0.92 3.74
C GLY A 208 14.13 2.31 3.45
N HIS A 209 12.80 2.46 3.27
CA HIS A 209 12.17 3.75 2.94
C HIS A 209 12.44 4.84 4.00
N GLU A 210 12.48 4.47 5.28
CA GLU A 210 12.84 5.38 6.37
C GLU A 210 14.29 5.88 6.29
N PHE A 211 15.12 5.27 5.44
CA PHE A 211 16.53 5.60 5.21
C PHE A 211 16.80 6.02 3.75
N GLY A 212 15.74 6.48 3.04
CA GLY A 212 15.83 6.94 1.65
C GLY A 212 16.30 5.86 0.67
N ASP A 213 16.02 4.58 0.94
CA ASP A 213 16.41 3.42 0.15
C ASP A 213 17.94 3.32 -0.08
N SER A 214 18.70 3.80 0.90
CA SER A 214 20.15 3.86 0.85
C SER A 214 20.80 2.93 1.87
N LEU A 215 21.62 2.01 1.41
CA LEU A 215 22.42 1.13 2.25
C LEU A 215 23.38 1.93 3.16
N SER A 216 23.94 3.01 2.65
CA SER A 216 24.85 3.86 3.42
C SER A 216 24.14 4.55 4.58
N GLU A 217 22.92 5.08 4.35
CA GLU A 217 22.12 5.74 5.39
C GLU A 217 21.67 4.73 6.45
N LEU A 218 21.12 3.58 6.01
CA LEU A 218 20.73 2.50 6.91
C LEU A 218 21.91 1.97 7.74
N SER A 219 23.09 1.79 7.13
CA SER A 219 24.29 1.31 7.81
C SER A 219 24.79 2.32 8.84
N ARG A 220 24.71 3.63 8.52
CA ARG A 220 25.10 4.71 9.43
C ARG A 220 24.21 4.77 10.66
N ASP A 221 22.89 4.56 10.48
CA ASP A 221 21.91 4.58 11.58
C ASP A 221 21.31 3.20 11.88
N ARG A 222 22.09 2.14 11.78
CA ARG A 222 21.64 0.77 12.09
C ARG A 222 21.11 0.64 13.53
N LYS A 223 21.62 1.47 14.47
CA LYS A 223 21.10 1.49 15.85
C LYS A 223 19.69 2.08 15.91
N GLY A 224 19.42 3.14 15.18
CA GLY A 224 18.08 3.72 15.03
C GLY A 224 17.11 2.72 14.44
N PHE A 225 17.50 2.05 13.36
CA PHE A 225 16.70 0.98 12.75
C PHE A 225 16.37 -0.15 13.74
N ARG A 226 17.37 -0.67 14.47
CA ARG A 226 17.14 -1.68 15.51
C ARG A 226 16.19 -1.20 16.61
N SER A 227 16.28 0.07 16.98
CA SER A 227 15.38 0.67 17.98
C SER A 227 13.94 0.76 17.47
N LEU A 228 13.75 1.13 16.20
CA LEU A 228 12.46 1.11 15.51
C LEU A 228 11.85 -0.29 15.52
N LEU A 229 12.61 -1.30 15.11
CA LEU A 229 12.14 -2.69 15.09
C LEU A 229 11.79 -3.21 16.49
N ARG A 230 12.56 -2.85 17.53
CA ARG A 230 12.22 -3.19 18.92
C ARG A 230 10.89 -2.57 19.35
N ARG A 231 10.71 -1.28 19.08
CA ARG A 231 9.46 -0.59 19.36
C ARG A 231 8.27 -1.26 18.66
N PHE A 232 8.41 -1.61 17.39
CA PHE A 232 7.36 -2.26 16.62
C PHE A 232 7.04 -3.66 17.15
N ARG A 233 8.08 -4.46 17.46
CA ARG A 233 7.92 -5.77 18.11
C ARG A 233 7.18 -5.63 19.45
N ASP A 234 7.56 -4.65 20.26
CA ASP A 234 6.97 -4.44 21.60
C ASP A 234 5.50 -3.96 21.51
N LEU A 235 5.11 -3.32 20.42
CA LEU A 235 3.71 -3.04 20.06
C LEU A 235 2.96 -4.28 19.55
N GLY A 236 3.68 -5.31 19.08
CA GLY A 236 3.10 -6.54 18.56
C GLY A 236 3.30 -6.78 17.05
N VAL A 237 4.05 -5.93 16.34
CA VAL A 237 4.47 -6.24 14.96
C VAL A 237 5.33 -7.50 14.99
N ARG A 238 5.05 -8.46 14.11
CA ARG A 238 5.64 -9.81 14.17
C ARG A 238 6.65 -10.08 13.07
N GLY A 239 6.66 -9.29 12.00
CA GLY A 239 7.54 -9.52 10.87
C GLY A 239 8.10 -8.27 10.23
N VAL A 240 9.06 -8.48 9.33
CA VAL A 240 9.69 -7.46 8.49
C VAL A 240 9.67 -7.95 7.05
N GLU A 241 9.39 -7.07 6.12
CA GLU A 241 9.41 -7.38 4.71
C GLU A 241 10.81 -7.37 4.12
N ILE A 242 11.12 -8.36 3.30
CA ILE A 242 12.21 -8.35 2.32
C ILE A 242 11.63 -7.78 1.04
N TYR A 243 12.17 -6.65 0.61
CA TYR A 243 11.53 -5.78 -0.37
C TYR A 243 12.39 -5.56 -1.62
N HIS A 244 11.72 -5.31 -2.76
CA HIS A 244 12.40 -4.99 -4.02
C HIS A 244 12.56 -3.47 -4.19
N TYR A 245 13.70 -2.92 -3.83
CA TYR A 245 13.97 -1.47 -3.93
C TYR A 245 14.24 -0.98 -5.37
N GLY A 246 14.50 -1.88 -6.31
CA GLY A 246 14.81 -1.51 -7.70
C GLY A 246 16.15 -0.76 -7.88
N ASN A 247 17.02 -0.79 -6.87
CA ASN A 247 18.31 -0.12 -6.87
C ASN A 247 19.45 -1.10 -6.46
N PRO A 248 20.74 -0.73 -6.67
CA PRO A 248 21.89 -1.59 -6.31
C PRO A 248 22.02 -1.89 -4.82
N ASP A 249 21.44 -1.08 -3.94
CA ASP A 249 21.51 -1.21 -2.48
C ASP A 249 20.54 -2.26 -1.92
N SER A 250 19.59 -2.73 -2.74
CA SER A 250 18.48 -3.63 -2.36
C SER A 250 18.98 -4.86 -1.57
N GLU A 251 19.99 -5.55 -2.06
CA GLU A 251 20.52 -6.75 -1.39
C GLU A 251 21.12 -6.41 -0.02
N GLY A 252 21.86 -5.30 0.06
CA GLY A 252 22.50 -4.86 1.31
C GLY A 252 21.48 -4.43 2.35
N ILE A 253 20.44 -3.69 1.95
CA ILE A 253 19.33 -3.26 2.82
C ILE A 253 18.60 -4.50 3.36
N ASN A 254 18.20 -5.41 2.48
CA ASN A 254 17.48 -6.62 2.83
C ASN A 254 18.29 -7.54 3.77
N ARG A 255 19.60 -7.62 3.58
CA ARG A 255 20.49 -8.38 4.48
C ARG A 255 20.47 -7.78 5.89
N ILE A 256 20.61 -6.47 6.04
CA ILE A 256 20.54 -5.81 7.34
C ILE A 256 19.16 -6.02 7.97
N ALA A 257 18.08 -5.85 7.20
CA ALA A 257 16.73 -6.06 7.68
C ALA A 257 16.52 -7.50 8.19
N ALA A 258 16.99 -8.50 7.46
CA ALA A 258 16.90 -9.90 7.84
C ALA A 258 17.75 -10.25 9.08
N GLU A 259 18.94 -9.67 9.21
CA GLU A 259 19.82 -9.85 10.38
C GLU A 259 19.14 -9.28 11.64
N GLU A 260 18.66 -8.05 11.59
CA GLU A 260 18.00 -7.39 12.72
C GLU A 260 16.66 -8.06 13.08
N ALA A 261 15.89 -8.49 12.08
CA ALA A 261 14.65 -9.23 12.29
C ALA A 261 14.91 -10.56 13.03
N ARG A 262 15.91 -11.34 12.59
CA ARG A 262 16.30 -12.60 13.21
C ARG A 262 16.71 -12.41 14.68
N ASP A 263 17.55 -11.41 14.95
CA ASP A 263 18.02 -11.09 16.30
C ASP A 263 16.89 -10.71 17.25
N LEU A 264 15.79 -10.18 16.71
CA LEU A 264 14.61 -9.75 17.46
C LEU A 264 13.47 -10.79 17.47
N GLY A 265 13.66 -11.94 16.82
CA GLY A 265 12.63 -12.99 16.72
C GLY A 265 11.46 -12.61 15.83
N LEU A 266 11.68 -11.71 14.85
CA LEU A 266 10.69 -11.34 13.83
C LEU A 266 10.83 -12.27 12.63
N PHE A 267 9.70 -12.67 12.02
CA PHE A 267 9.73 -13.45 10.78
C PHE A 267 9.86 -12.55 9.54
N LEU A 268 10.08 -13.16 8.38
CA LEU A 268 10.23 -12.44 7.13
C LEU A 268 9.05 -12.70 6.19
N THR A 269 8.54 -11.63 5.59
CA THR A 269 7.70 -11.68 4.39
C THR A 269 8.48 -11.20 3.17
N PHE A 270 7.89 -11.31 1.99
CA PHE A 270 8.53 -10.98 0.72
C PHE A 270 7.55 -10.22 -0.15
N GLY A 271 7.92 -9.02 -0.60
CA GLY A 271 7.05 -8.19 -1.38
C GLY A 271 7.77 -7.23 -2.33
N SER A 272 7.06 -6.81 -3.35
CA SER A 272 7.59 -5.91 -4.37
C SER A 272 6.84 -4.60 -4.50
N ASP A 273 5.73 -4.44 -3.77
CA ASP A 273 4.89 -3.26 -3.84
C ASP A 273 4.51 -2.90 -5.30
N CYS A 274 4.12 -3.96 -6.04
CA CYS A 274 3.83 -3.84 -7.46
C CYS A 274 2.48 -3.16 -7.70
N HIS A 275 2.51 -2.05 -8.46
CA HIS A 275 1.32 -1.26 -8.81
C HIS A 275 0.79 -1.52 -10.23
N GLY A 276 1.36 -2.50 -10.94
CA GLY A 276 0.92 -2.91 -12.26
C GLY A 276 1.49 -2.10 -13.44
N PRO A 277 1.09 -2.43 -14.69
CA PRO A 277 1.62 -1.83 -15.91
C PRO A 277 1.43 -0.31 -15.95
N GLY A 278 2.46 0.39 -16.41
CA GLY A 278 2.44 1.85 -16.50
C GLY A 278 2.86 2.58 -15.21
N SER A 279 2.94 1.88 -14.09
CA SER A 279 3.56 2.39 -12.86
C SER A 279 5.08 2.20 -12.92
N VAL A 280 5.81 3.11 -12.26
CA VAL A 280 7.26 2.94 -12.00
C VAL A 280 7.56 1.75 -11.11
N LYS A 281 6.56 1.27 -10.35
CA LYS A 281 6.62 0.08 -9.50
C LYS A 281 5.98 -1.14 -10.17
N TYR A 282 6.23 -1.40 -11.45
CA TYR A 282 5.79 -2.63 -12.10
C TYR A 282 6.84 -3.74 -11.96
N THR A 283 6.88 -4.34 -10.80
CA THR A 283 7.97 -5.19 -10.29
C THR A 283 7.59 -6.66 -10.07
N ILE A 284 6.36 -7.06 -10.44
CA ILE A 284 5.87 -8.43 -10.19
C ILE A 284 6.75 -9.54 -10.81
N ARG A 285 7.49 -9.22 -11.89
CA ARG A 285 8.39 -10.15 -12.58
C ARG A 285 9.77 -10.23 -11.96
N ASP A 286 10.16 -9.19 -11.25
CA ASP A 286 11.55 -8.96 -10.85
C ASP A 286 11.85 -9.47 -9.45
N PHE A 287 10.81 -9.64 -8.63
CA PHE A 287 10.99 -10.05 -7.24
C PHE A 287 10.21 -11.33 -6.88
N ARG A 288 10.89 -12.20 -6.13
CA ARG A 288 10.33 -13.43 -5.56
C ARG A 288 11.05 -13.74 -4.26
N GLY A 289 10.30 -14.20 -3.28
CA GLY A 289 10.85 -14.68 -2.01
C GLY A 289 10.41 -16.10 -1.72
N ASP A 290 11.21 -16.82 -0.98
CA ASP A 290 10.88 -18.15 -0.48
C ASP A 290 10.16 -18.03 0.85
N PHE A 291 8.84 -17.86 0.80
CA PHE A 291 8.00 -17.73 1.98
C PHE A 291 7.76 -19.12 2.62
N PRO A 292 8.15 -19.31 3.90
CA PRO A 292 8.03 -20.62 4.57
C PRO A 292 6.60 -20.97 5.00
N GLY A 293 5.69 -20.00 5.07
CA GLY A 293 4.37 -20.08 5.68
C GLY A 293 4.24 -19.11 6.85
N TRP A 294 3.03 -19.01 7.41
CA TRP A 294 2.79 -18.16 8.59
C TRP A 294 3.32 -18.81 9.86
N PRO A 295 3.77 -18.01 10.85
CA PRO A 295 4.19 -18.56 12.14
C PRO A 295 3.03 -19.29 12.83
N GLY A 296 3.17 -20.57 13.08
CA GLY A 296 2.17 -21.40 13.79
C GLY A 296 1.29 -22.26 12.90
N ASP A 297 1.53 -22.26 11.57
CA ASP A 297 0.90 -23.19 10.63
C ASP A 297 1.53 -24.59 10.72
#